data_a04a37c8c5e1bd64c92d645bf0cdf10f
#
_entry.id   a04a37c8c5e1bd64c92d645bf0cdf10f
#
_cell.length_a   1.000
_cell.length_b   1.000
_cell.length_c   1.000
_cell.angle_alpha   90.00
_cell.angle_beta   90.00
_cell.angle_gamma   90.00
#
_symmetry.space_group_name_H-M   'P 1'
#
loop_
_entity.id
_entity.type
_entity.pdbx_description
1 polymer ?
#
loop_
_entity_poly.entity_id
_entity_poly.type
_entity_poly.pdbx_seq_one_letter_code
_entity_poly.pdbx_strand_id
1 'polypeptide(L)' 'MSDDDCLGARFEILLDGMTQSCRDTMLTAMGAATFIKSQNPNSNVAVRDLLTGQLTVLPAASQR' A
#
# COMPACT_ATOMS: atom_id res chain seq x y z
N MET A 1 8.41 -11.45 11.68
CA MET A 1 8.18 -11.20 11.23
C MET A 1 7.41 -10.24 10.66
N SER A 2 6.97 -10.39 9.55
CA SER A 2 6.36 -9.31 8.86
C SER A 2 5.09 -8.84 9.50
N ASP A 3 4.42 -9.67 10.22
CA ASP A 3 3.21 -9.21 10.86
C ASP A 3 3.47 -8.12 11.86
N ASP A 4 4.64 -8.10 12.43
CA ASP A 4 4.94 -7.09 13.40
C ASP A 4 5.11 -5.73 12.78
N ASP A 5 5.41 -5.66 11.51
CA ASP A 5 5.62 -4.39 10.85
C ASP A 5 4.36 -3.56 10.80
N CYS A 6 3.20 -4.21 10.82
CA CYS A 6 1.94 -3.49 10.73
C CYS A 6 1.27 -3.33 12.07
N LEU A 7 1.90 -3.79 13.12
CA LEU A 7 1.29 -3.71 14.44
C LEU A 7 1.19 -2.25 14.85
N GLY A 8 0.00 -1.80 15.09
CA GLY A 8 -0.22 -0.41 15.47
C GLY A 8 -0.36 0.53 14.30
N ALA A 9 -0.09 0.08 13.10
CA ALA A 9 -0.28 0.92 11.94
C ALA A 9 -1.72 0.83 11.45
N ARG A 10 -2.18 1.85 10.76
CA ARG A 10 -3.55 1.86 10.26
C ARG A 10 -3.65 1.44 8.81
N PHE A 11 -2.63 1.71 8.01
CA PHE A 11 -2.70 1.46 6.58
C PHE A 11 -1.65 0.45 6.15
N GLU A 12 -2.08 -0.53 5.38
CA GLU A 12 -1.23 -1.59 4.89
C GLU A 12 -1.06 -1.42 3.39
N ILE A 13 0.18 -1.48 2.90
CA ILE A 13 0.45 -1.35 1.49
C ILE A 13 0.71 -2.74 0.93
N LEU A 14 -0.05 -3.11 -0.10
CA LEU A 14 0.02 -4.44 -0.67
C LEU A 14 0.60 -4.39 -2.08
N LEU A 15 1.51 -5.32 -2.35
CA LEU A 15 2.09 -5.49 -3.67
C LEU A 15 1.71 -6.88 -4.14
N ASP A 16 0.88 -6.94 -5.18
CA ASP A 16 0.38 -8.21 -5.71
C ASP A 16 -0.28 -9.06 -4.62
N GLY A 17 -1.00 -8.39 -3.71
CA GLY A 17 -1.70 -9.08 -2.65
C GLY A 17 -0.90 -9.40 -1.42
N MET A 18 0.40 -9.07 -1.41
CA MET A 18 1.25 -9.35 -0.27
C MET A 18 1.64 -8.06 0.44
N THR A 19 1.66 -8.10 1.76
CA THR A 19 2.01 -6.94 2.55
C THR A 19 3.44 -6.52 2.27
N GLN A 20 3.61 -5.30 1.80
CA GLN A 20 4.93 -4.78 1.49
C GLN A 20 5.40 -3.81 2.56
N SER A 21 4.48 -3.03 3.12
CA SER A 21 4.85 -2.00 4.06
C SER A 21 3.59 -1.53 4.79
N CYS A 22 3.76 -0.78 5.86
CA CYS A 22 2.62 -0.24 6.61
C CYS A 22 2.94 1.18 7.03
N ARG A 23 1.91 1.99 7.15
CA ARG A 23 2.06 3.39 7.55
C ARG A 23 0.92 3.78 8.47
N ASP A 24 1.11 4.86 9.22
CA ASP A 24 0.12 5.31 10.19
C ASP A 24 -0.93 6.23 9.59
N THR A 25 -0.62 6.94 8.53
CA THR A 25 -1.55 7.89 7.95
C THR A 25 -1.77 7.60 6.48
N MET A 26 -2.91 8.03 5.96
CA MET A 26 -3.22 7.83 4.56
C MET A 26 -2.21 8.57 3.66
N LEU A 27 -1.81 9.76 4.07
CA LEU A 27 -0.88 10.54 3.26
C LEU A 27 0.45 9.80 3.06
N THR A 28 1.03 9.30 4.15
CA THR A 28 2.29 8.59 4.04
C THR A 28 2.10 7.23 3.35
N ALA A 29 0.96 6.60 3.56
CA ALA A 29 0.68 5.32 2.90
C ALA A 29 0.57 5.50 1.39
N MET A 30 -0.15 6.54 0.95
CA MET A 30 -0.29 6.78 -0.49
C MET A 30 1.04 7.16 -1.11
N GLY A 31 1.86 7.92 -0.39
CA GLY A 31 3.18 8.27 -0.88
C GLY A 31 4.06 7.04 -1.07
N ALA A 32 4.06 6.15 -0.08
CA ALA A 32 4.85 4.93 -0.17
C ALA A 32 4.31 4.02 -1.26
N ALA A 33 2.98 3.91 -1.36
CA ALA A 33 2.38 3.06 -2.38
C ALA A 33 2.68 3.59 -3.78
N THR A 34 2.66 4.90 -3.96
CA THR A 34 2.99 5.51 -5.24
C THR A 34 4.44 5.19 -5.62
N PHE A 35 5.34 5.28 -4.64
CA PHE A 35 6.73 4.96 -4.90
C PHE A 35 6.87 3.48 -5.30
N ILE A 36 6.22 2.59 -4.57
CA ILE A 36 6.28 1.16 -4.88
C ILE A 36 5.71 0.90 -6.27
N LYS A 37 4.61 1.58 -6.62
CA LYS A 37 4.01 1.41 -7.94
C LYS A 37 4.96 1.87 -9.04
N SER A 38 5.70 2.95 -8.80
CA SER A 38 6.64 3.44 -9.79
C SER A 38 7.79 2.47 -10.01
N GLN A 39 8.16 1.72 -8.96
CA GLN A 39 9.22 0.72 -9.06
C GLN A 39 8.71 -0.58 -9.69
N ASN A 40 7.39 -0.82 -9.61
CA ASN A 40 6.81 -2.06 -10.08
C ASN A 40 5.57 -1.76 -10.91
N PRO A 41 5.74 -1.11 -12.06
CA PRO A 41 4.59 -0.62 -12.83
C PRO A 41 3.64 -1.70 -13.31
N ASN A 42 4.10 -2.93 -13.41
CA ASN A 42 3.25 -4.02 -13.87
C ASN A 42 2.58 -4.77 -12.73
N SER A 43 2.86 -4.39 -11.50
CA SER A 43 2.30 -5.07 -10.35
C SER A 43 1.08 -4.33 -9.83
N ASN A 44 0.25 -5.03 -9.06
CA ASN A 44 -0.90 -4.42 -8.44
C ASN A 44 -0.51 -3.88 -7.08
N VAL A 45 -0.72 -2.60 -6.87
CA VAL A 45 -0.41 -1.97 -5.60
C VAL A 45 -1.70 -1.39 -5.01
N ALA A 46 -1.92 -1.66 -3.74
CA ALA A 46 -3.13 -1.21 -3.06
C ALA A 46 -2.81 -0.80 -1.65
N VAL A 47 -3.67 0.02 -1.07
CA VAL A 47 -3.58 0.43 0.31
C VAL A 47 -4.85 -0.03 1.00
N ARG A 48 -4.70 -0.77 2.08
CA ARG A 48 -5.84 -1.24 2.86
C ARG A 48 -5.92 -0.47 4.16
N ASP A 49 -7.10 0.06 4.47
CA ASP A 49 -7.33 0.71 5.75
C ASP A 49 -7.66 -0.41 6.75
N LEU A 50 -6.77 -0.65 7.68
CA LEU A 50 -6.94 -1.76 8.62
C LEU A 50 -8.02 -1.48 9.63
N LEU A 51 -8.40 -0.22 9.80
CA LEU A 51 -9.46 0.14 10.72
C LEU A 51 -10.83 -0.14 10.12
N THR A 52 -11.04 0.19 8.86
CA THR A 52 -12.34 0.04 8.22
C THR A 52 -12.41 -1.13 7.25
N GLY A 53 -11.25 -1.65 6.83
CA GLY A 53 -11.20 -2.71 5.84
C GLY A 53 -11.28 -2.22 4.40
N GLN A 54 -11.34 -0.91 4.21
CA GLN A 54 -11.45 -0.37 2.86
C GLN A 54 -10.17 -0.54 2.08
N LEU A 55 -10.28 -0.92 0.82
CA LEU A 55 -9.12 -1.14 -0.05
C LEU A 55 -9.11 -0.10 -1.16
N THR A 56 -7.98 0.56 -1.33
CA THR A 56 -7.80 1.52 -2.40
C THR A 56 -6.73 0.99 -3.34
N VAL A 57 -7.10 0.72 -4.58
CA VAL A 57 -6.16 0.15 -5.55
C VAL A 57 -5.59 1.31 -6.38
N LEU A 58 -4.27 1.36 -6.49
CA LEU A 58 -3.64 2.41 -7.26
C LEU A 58 -3.81 2.15 -8.76
N PRO A 59 -4.02 3.20 -9.55
CA PRO A 59 -4.18 3.02 -10.98
C PRO A 59 -2.86 2.66 -11.65
N ALA A 60 -2.94 2.20 -12.88
CA ALA A 60 -1.74 1.88 -13.63
C ALA A 60 -0.88 3.12 -13.74
N ALA A 61 0.41 2.90 -13.69
CA ALA A 61 1.30 4.02 -13.69
C ALA A 61 1.30 4.79 -14.96
N SER A 62 0.92 4.28 -15.96
CA SER A 62 1.15 4.97 -17.08
C SER A 62 0.28 5.92 -17.47
N GLN A 63 0.15 6.44 -17.54
CA GLN A 63 -0.51 7.20 -17.98
C GLN A 63 -0.13 8.06 -18.57
N ARG A 64 0.12 8.20 -19.15
CA ARG A 64 0.41 9.02 -19.78
C ARG A 64 0.66 9.19 -20.11
#